data_3e609f3c7b6dc5d59984ca002f2f391d
#
_entry.id   3e609f3c7b6dc5d59984ca002f2f391d
#
_cell.length_a   1.000
_cell.length_b   1.000
_cell.length_c   1.000
_cell.angle_alpha   90.00
_cell.angle_beta   90.00
_cell.angle_gamma   90.00
#
_symmetry.space_group_name_H-M   'P 1'
#
loop_
_entity.id
_entity.type
_entity.pdbx_description
1 polymer ?
#
loop_
_entity_poly.entity_id
_entity_poly.type
_entity_poly.pdbx_seq_one_letter_code
_entity_poly.pdbx_strand_id
1 'polypeptide(L)'
;MKRNILILFAFLVCTAVQGQTSVCLTDLRSEHLDSPIGVDNPTPRLSWRMEDSRKGAVQTSWQIVVDEDSLNVVNGCGRMWNSGRNTSRNQLVTYAGKELRPFTKYYWKAICGDMEHKEIASPISCFEMGMMGMQHWQGAWIGDGKDIHHEPAPYFRKKFEAGKEIKSARATLPPPDCMNSTSTERR
;
A
#
# COMPACT_ATOMS: atom_id res chain seq x y z
N MET A 1 19.23 -64.25 -49.08
CA MET A 1 18.22 -63.19 -48.84
C MET A 1 18.12 -62.95 -47.33
N LYS A 2 18.71 -61.89 -46.84
CA LYS A 2 18.68 -61.49 -45.39
C LYS A 2 17.66 -60.36 -45.24
N ARG A 3 16.54 -60.61 -44.53
CA ARG A 3 15.50 -59.60 -44.21
C ARG A 3 15.93 -58.88 -42.97
N ASN A 4 16.27 -57.58 -43.10
CA ASN A 4 16.48 -56.67 -42.00
C ASN A 4 15.13 -56.24 -41.44
N ILE A 5 14.87 -56.59 -40.18
CA ILE A 5 13.71 -56.09 -39.43
C ILE A 5 14.14 -54.80 -38.74
N LEU A 6 13.62 -53.68 -39.21
CA LEU A 6 13.83 -52.37 -38.62
C LEU A 6 12.82 -52.20 -37.48
N ILE A 7 13.27 -52.31 -36.25
CA ILE A 7 12.44 -52.03 -35.06
C ILE A 7 12.43 -50.52 -34.80
N LEU A 8 11.31 -49.89 -35.11
CA LEU A 8 11.08 -48.46 -34.85
C LEU A 8 10.68 -48.29 -33.38
N PHE A 9 11.61 -47.87 -32.54
CA PHE A 9 11.31 -47.48 -31.16
C PHE A 9 10.68 -46.07 -31.16
N ALA A 10 9.35 -46.00 -31.05
CA ALA A 10 8.65 -44.75 -30.81
C ALA A 10 8.86 -44.31 -29.35
N PHE A 11 9.74 -43.36 -29.11
CA PHE A 11 9.85 -42.69 -27.83
C PHE A 11 8.68 -41.76 -27.65
N LEU A 12 7.68 -42.18 -26.85
CA LEU A 12 6.57 -41.37 -26.41
C LEU A 12 7.10 -40.39 -25.35
N VAL A 13 7.51 -39.17 -25.77
CA VAL A 13 7.88 -38.11 -24.84
C VAL A 13 6.59 -37.57 -24.25
N CYS A 14 6.23 -38.07 -23.08
CA CYS A 14 5.15 -37.50 -22.27
C CYS A 14 5.68 -36.19 -21.67
N THR A 15 5.43 -35.06 -22.34
CA THR A 15 5.67 -33.73 -21.78
C THR A 15 4.64 -33.51 -20.67
N ALA A 16 5.04 -33.74 -19.43
CA ALA A 16 4.26 -33.30 -18.28
C ALA A 16 4.15 -31.77 -18.35
N VAL A 17 3.00 -31.27 -18.75
CA VAL A 17 2.63 -29.87 -18.56
C VAL A 17 2.52 -29.65 -17.05
N GLN A 18 3.61 -29.24 -16.43
CA GLN A 18 3.57 -28.75 -15.05
C GLN A 18 2.78 -27.45 -15.09
N GLY A 19 1.53 -27.51 -14.67
CA GLY A 19 0.72 -26.31 -14.41
C GLY A 19 1.52 -25.45 -13.42
N GLN A 20 1.98 -24.27 -13.86
CA GLN A 20 2.60 -23.31 -12.96
C GLN A 20 1.57 -22.91 -11.93
N THR A 21 1.72 -23.40 -10.72
CA THR A 21 0.95 -22.94 -9.58
C THR A 21 1.42 -21.51 -9.28
N SER A 22 0.62 -20.52 -9.65
CA SER A 22 0.90 -19.14 -9.37
C SER A 22 0.39 -18.82 -7.95
N VAL A 23 1.33 -18.58 -7.04
CA VAL A 23 1.03 -18.01 -5.73
C VAL A 23 1.34 -16.52 -5.79
N CYS A 24 0.41 -15.67 -5.39
CA CYS A 24 0.63 -14.23 -5.37
C CYS A 24 -0.01 -13.59 -4.11
N LEU A 25 0.49 -12.41 -3.78
CA LEU A 25 -0.08 -11.58 -2.73
C LEU A 25 -0.78 -10.38 -3.37
N THR A 26 -2.03 -10.20 -3.02
CA THR A 26 -2.94 -9.19 -3.58
C THR A 26 -3.63 -8.42 -2.47
N ASP A 27 -4.49 -7.48 -2.82
CA ASP A 27 -5.37 -6.73 -1.91
C ASP A 27 -4.62 -6.14 -0.70
N LEU A 28 -3.47 -5.48 -0.97
CA LEU A 28 -2.70 -4.81 0.07
C LEU A 28 -3.46 -3.57 0.55
N ARG A 29 -3.81 -3.54 1.83
CA ARG A 29 -4.57 -2.45 2.42
C ARG A 29 -3.90 -1.89 3.67
N SER A 30 -4.05 -0.59 3.86
CA SER A 30 -3.71 0.11 5.10
C SER A 30 -5.00 0.68 5.69
N GLU A 31 -5.32 0.38 6.96
CA GLU A 31 -6.60 0.74 7.58
C GLU A 31 -7.83 0.33 6.74
N HIS A 32 -7.76 -0.86 6.11
CA HIS A 32 -8.78 -1.43 5.20
C HIS A 32 -9.02 -0.66 3.88
N LEU A 33 -8.18 0.34 3.59
CA LEU A 33 -8.26 1.15 2.38
C LEU A 33 -7.06 0.87 1.46
N ASP A 34 -7.26 1.04 0.16
CA ASP A 34 -6.18 0.98 -0.82
C ASP A 34 -5.45 2.32 -0.87
N SER A 35 -4.15 2.29 -0.58
CA SER A 35 -3.26 3.45 -0.66
C SER A 35 -3.83 4.74 -0.02
N PRO A 36 -4.33 4.69 1.22
CA PRO A 36 -5.05 5.80 1.82
C PRO A 36 -4.17 7.03 2.03
N ILE A 37 -4.81 8.19 1.97
CA ILE A 37 -4.25 9.49 2.33
C ILE A 37 -4.96 9.98 3.58
N GLY A 38 -4.19 10.52 4.54
CA GLY A 38 -4.76 11.08 5.77
C GLY A 38 -5.02 10.04 6.86
N VAL A 39 -4.14 9.05 6.98
CA VAL A 39 -4.20 8.09 8.09
C VAL A 39 -3.73 8.76 9.37
N ASP A 40 -4.60 8.88 10.37
CA ASP A 40 -4.27 9.51 11.67
C ASP A 40 -3.90 8.49 12.76
N ASN A 41 -4.15 7.19 12.53
CA ASN A 41 -3.74 6.16 13.46
C ASN A 41 -2.21 6.02 13.46
N PRO A 42 -1.52 6.24 14.60
CA PRO A 42 -0.05 6.14 14.67
C PRO A 42 0.47 4.71 14.48
N THR A 43 -0.39 3.71 14.63
CA THR A 43 -0.08 2.29 14.44
C THR A 43 -1.05 1.65 13.44
N PRO A 44 -0.98 2.02 12.15
CA PRO A 44 -1.95 1.58 11.17
C PRO A 44 -1.92 0.06 10.98
N ARG A 45 -3.09 -0.50 10.70
CA ARG A 45 -3.23 -1.92 10.38
C ARG A 45 -2.92 -2.14 8.90
N LEU A 46 -2.06 -3.11 8.64
CA LEU A 46 -1.67 -3.53 7.30
C LEU A 46 -2.23 -4.92 7.03
N SER A 47 -2.86 -5.10 5.88
CA SER A 47 -3.43 -6.38 5.48
C SER A 47 -3.14 -6.69 4.03
N TRP A 48 -3.15 -7.97 3.71
CA TRP A 48 -2.96 -8.51 2.36
C TRP A 48 -3.75 -9.78 2.20
N ARG A 49 -3.84 -10.27 0.99
CA ARG A 49 -4.45 -11.56 0.65
C ARG A 49 -3.44 -12.43 -0.07
N MET A 50 -3.28 -13.67 0.36
CA MET A 50 -2.55 -14.67 -0.40
C MET A 50 -3.52 -15.45 -1.29
N GLU A 51 -3.28 -15.43 -2.58
CA GLU A 51 -4.00 -16.22 -3.58
C GLU A 51 -3.11 -17.37 -4.03
N ASP A 52 -3.64 -18.59 -3.92
CA ASP A 52 -2.94 -19.81 -4.27
C ASP A 52 -3.99 -20.81 -4.81
N SER A 53 -3.76 -21.32 -6.01
CA SER A 53 -4.68 -22.26 -6.67
C SER A 53 -4.60 -23.69 -6.12
N ARG A 54 -3.63 -23.99 -5.28
CA ARG A 54 -3.44 -25.32 -4.71
C ARG A 54 -4.50 -25.61 -3.63
N LYS A 55 -5.02 -26.83 -3.63
CA LYS A 55 -5.99 -27.26 -2.62
C LYS A 55 -5.36 -27.29 -1.22
N GLY A 56 -6.01 -26.63 -0.27
CA GLY A 56 -5.54 -26.57 1.11
C GLY A 56 -4.35 -25.62 1.33
N ALA A 57 -4.07 -24.74 0.35
CA ALA A 57 -3.02 -23.74 0.46
C ALA A 57 -3.21 -22.86 1.70
N VAL A 58 -2.12 -22.64 2.42
CA VAL A 58 -2.07 -21.79 3.62
C VAL A 58 -0.79 -20.99 3.66
N GLN A 59 -0.87 -19.79 4.17
CA GLN A 59 0.29 -19.00 4.55
C GLN A 59 0.96 -19.61 5.78
N THR A 60 2.27 -19.74 5.77
CA THR A 60 3.05 -20.30 6.89
C THR A 60 3.81 -19.24 7.68
N SER A 61 4.18 -18.16 7.03
CA SER A 61 4.91 -17.05 7.64
C SER A 61 4.63 -15.74 6.93
N TRP A 62 4.95 -14.64 7.60
CA TRP A 62 4.90 -13.30 7.01
C TRP A 62 6.04 -12.43 7.52
N GLN A 63 6.39 -11.44 6.74
CA GLN A 63 7.29 -10.34 7.08
C GLN A 63 6.79 -9.07 6.41
N ILE A 64 6.83 -7.97 7.14
CA ILE A 64 6.48 -6.64 6.62
C ILE A 64 7.74 -5.78 6.57
N VAL A 65 7.86 -5.04 5.49
CA VAL A 65 8.94 -4.06 5.27
C VAL A 65 8.29 -2.72 4.98
N VAL A 66 8.65 -1.68 5.76
CA VAL A 66 8.13 -0.30 5.61
C VAL A 66 9.28 0.69 5.54
N ASP A 67 9.23 1.62 4.60
CA ASP A 67 10.19 2.71 4.45
C ASP A 67 9.52 3.96 3.83
N GLU A 68 10.16 5.11 3.95
CA GLU A 68 9.77 6.34 3.25
C GLU A 68 10.20 6.33 1.78
N ASP A 69 11.16 5.48 1.43
CA ASP A 69 11.68 5.31 0.08
C ASP A 69 11.22 3.96 -0.51
N SER A 70 10.50 4.04 -1.63
CA SER A 70 10.02 2.85 -2.33
C SER A 70 11.16 1.93 -2.80
N LEU A 71 12.32 2.47 -3.18
CA LEU A 71 13.46 1.66 -3.61
C LEU A 71 14.02 0.82 -2.46
N ASN A 72 14.03 1.35 -1.24
CA ASN A 72 14.42 0.57 -0.08
C ASN A 72 13.47 -0.61 0.15
N VAL A 73 12.16 -0.38 0.01
CA VAL A 73 11.14 -1.44 0.13
C VAL A 73 11.32 -2.50 -0.96
N VAL A 74 11.61 -2.10 -2.22
CA VAL A 74 11.94 -3.05 -3.31
C VAL A 74 13.08 -3.96 -2.89
N ASN A 75 14.13 -3.38 -2.32
CA ASN A 75 15.35 -4.10 -1.92
C ASN A 75 15.19 -4.85 -0.57
N GLY A 76 14.01 -4.86 0.03
CA GLY A 76 13.76 -5.52 1.32
C GLY A 76 14.32 -4.75 2.52
N CYS A 77 14.74 -3.51 2.34
CA CYS A 77 15.22 -2.63 3.40
C CYS A 77 14.04 -1.86 4.00
N GLY A 78 13.74 -2.08 5.28
CA GLY A 78 12.69 -1.37 6.02
C GLY A 78 13.31 -0.57 7.16
N ARG A 79 13.73 0.68 6.90
CA ARG A 79 14.32 1.55 7.94
C ARG A 79 13.30 2.01 8.96
N MET A 80 12.02 2.09 8.55
CA MET A 80 10.92 2.42 9.44
C MET A 80 10.42 1.18 10.17
N TRP A 81 10.26 0.07 9.47
CA TRP A 81 9.90 -1.20 10.06
C TRP A 81 10.34 -2.37 9.20
N ASN A 82 11.02 -3.29 9.83
CA ASN A 82 11.22 -4.64 9.31
C ASN A 82 10.80 -5.59 10.44
N SER A 83 9.65 -6.23 10.29
CA SER A 83 9.09 -7.10 11.34
C SER A 83 9.92 -8.36 11.59
N GLY A 84 10.89 -8.66 10.73
CA GLY A 84 11.46 -9.99 10.65
C GLY A 84 10.41 -11.02 10.22
N ARG A 85 10.85 -12.27 10.07
CA ARG A 85 9.96 -13.39 9.71
C ARG A 85 9.18 -13.85 10.94
N ASN A 86 7.86 -13.84 10.82
CA ASN A 86 6.92 -14.31 11.84
C ASN A 86 6.22 -15.57 11.34
N THR A 87 6.30 -16.66 12.08
CA THR A 87 5.62 -17.93 11.77
C THR A 87 4.16 -17.82 12.20
N SER A 88 3.30 -17.40 11.29
CA SER A 88 1.87 -17.21 11.55
C SER A 88 1.10 -17.17 10.23
N ARG A 89 -0.19 -17.50 10.30
CA ARG A 89 -1.15 -17.42 9.19
C ARG A 89 -1.88 -16.08 9.11
N ASN A 90 -1.56 -15.14 10.00
CA ASN A 90 -2.23 -13.83 10.01
C ASN A 90 -1.93 -13.06 8.73
N GLN A 91 -2.97 -12.45 8.16
CA GLN A 91 -2.92 -11.57 7.00
C GLN A 91 -3.38 -10.16 7.35
N LEU A 92 -3.42 -9.84 8.63
CA LEU A 92 -3.69 -8.53 9.20
C LEU A 92 -2.75 -8.34 10.38
N VAL A 93 -1.96 -7.28 10.34
CA VAL A 93 -0.98 -6.95 11.39
C VAL A 93 -1.03 -5.45 11.70
N THR A 94 -0.75 -5.10 12.94
CA THR A 94 -0.59 -3.71 13.35
C THR A 94 0.86 -3.30 13.16
N TYR A 95 1.08 -2.11 12.63
CA TYR A 95 2.40 -1.51 12.51
C TYR A 95 3.06 -1.40 13.89
N ALA A 96 4.29 -1.88 14.00
CA ALA A 96 5.07 -1.89 15.23
C ALA A 96 6.52 -1.43 15.00
N GLY A 97 6.71 -0.52 14.03
CA GLY A 97 8.01 0.07 13.70
C GLY A 97 8.30 1.35 14.46
N LYS A 98 9.17 2.18 13.88
CA LYS A 98 9.47 3.51 14.40
C LYS A 98 8.26 4.43 14.31
N GLU A 99 8.24 5.46 15.14
CA GLU A 99 7.19 6.48 15.13
C GLU A 99 7.00 7.07 13.72
N LEU A 100 5.74 7.11 13.28
CA LEU A 100 5.34 7.69 12.01
C LEU A 100 5.18 9.20 12.15
N ARG A 101 5.54 9.94 11.11
CA ARG A 101 5.49 11.41 11.10
C ARG A 101 4.24 11.91 10.37
N PRO A 102 3.63 13.01 10.82
CA PRO A 102 2.53 13.66 10.13
C PRO A 102 2.88 14.00 8.67
N PHE A 103 1.88 13.96 7.79
CA PHE A 103 1.98 14.35 6.38
C PHE A 103 3.07 13.63 5.58
N THR A 104 3.50 12.45 6.07
CA THR A 104 4.59 11.66 5.46
C THR A 104 4.02 10.43 4.76
N LYS A 105 4.52 10.16 3.56
CA LYS A 105 4.15 8.98 2.78
C LYS A 105 5.10 7.83 3.07
N TYR A 106 4.54 6.66 3.32
CA TYR A 106 5.26 5.42 3.57
C TYR A 106 4.91 4.38 2.52
N TYR A 107 5.91 3.60 2.13
CA TYR A 107 5.76 2.47 1.24
C TYR A 107 5.97 1.19 2.01
N TRP A 108 5.29 0.14 1.62
CA TRP A 108 5.42 -1.14 2.28
C TRP A 108 5.16 -2.32 1.36
N LYS A 109 5.67 -3.48 1.72
CA LYS A 109 5.33 -4.76 1.12
C LYS A 109 5.25 -5.86 2.17
N ALA A 110 4.51 -6.91 1.83
CA ALA A 110 4.49 -8.16 2.56
C ALA A 110 5.36 -9.20 1.84
N ILE A 111 6.04 -10.04 2.62
CA ILE A 111 6.77 -11.21 2.15
C ILE A 111 6.20 -12.38 2.93
N CYS A 112 5.60 -13.36 2.25
CA CYS A 112 4.94 -14.48 2.90
C CYS A 112 5.55 -15.80 2.47
N GLY A 113 5.56 -16.77 3.39
CA GLY A 113 5.87 -18.16 3.07
C GLY A 113 4.58 -18.90 2.69
N ASP A 114 4.60 -19.62 1.59
CA ASP A 114 3.52 -20.53 1.19
C ASP A 114 3.55 -21.85 1.99
N MET A 115 2.71 -22.80 1.63
CA MET A 115 2.63 -24.12 2.28
C MET A 115 3.92 -24.95 2.15
N GLU A 116 4.77 -24.63 1.18
CA GLU A 116 6.09 -25.26 0.97
C GLU A 116 7.23 -24.40 1.55
N HIS A 117 6.90 -23.36 2.31
CA HIS A 117 7.84 -22.38 2.88
C HIS A 117 8.60 -21.55 1.83
N LYS A 118 8.13 -21.54 0.58
CA LYS A 118 8.69 -20.68 -0.46
C LYS A 118 8.23 -19.24 -0.22
N GLU A 119 9.17 -18.30 -0.28
CA GLU A 119 8.89 -16.89 -0.07
C GLU A 119 8.32 -16.23 -1.33
N ILE A 120 7.23 -15.52 -1.13
CA ILE A 120 6.53 -14.72 -2.15
C ILE A 120 6.43 -13.28 -1.63
N ALA A 121 6.91 -12.33 -2.43
CA ALA A 121 6.79 -10.91 -2.12
C ALA A 121 5.58 -10.31 -2.84
N SER A 122 4.88 -9.42 -2.15
CA SER A 122 3.80 -8.62 -2.74
C SER A 122 4.33 -7.51 -3.64
N PRO A 123 3.49 -6.92 -4.48
CA PRO A 123 3.69 -5.57 -4.98
C PRO A 123 3.90 -4.59 -3.82
N ILE A 124 4.41 -3.39 -4.15
CA ILE A 124 4.52 -2.30 -3.17
C ILE A 124 3.19 -1.59 -3.09
N SER A 125 2.72 -1.37 -1.86
CA SER A 125 1.63 -0.47 -1.53
C SER A 125 2.15 0.73 -0.76
N CYS A 126 1.28 1.71 -0.49
CA CYS A 126 1.65 2.88 0.27
C CYS A 126 0.48 3.38 1.13
N PHE A 127 0.80 4.21 2.10
CA PHE A 127 -0.15 5.03 2.83
C PHE A 127 0.49 6.38 3.16
N GLU A 128 -0.32 7.40 3.35
CA GLU A 128 0.14 8.73 3.72
C GLU A 128 -0.50 9.12 5.05
N MET A 129 0.33 9.51 6.01
CA MET A 129 -0.16 9.94 7.32
C MET A 129 -0.90 11.26 7.19
N GLY A 130 -1.95 11.40 7.98
CA GLY A 130 -2.66 12.64 8.16
C GLY A 130 -1.97 13.62 9.10
N MET A 131 -2.75 14.45 9.75
CA MET A 131 -2.25 15.45 10.68
C MET A 131 -1.81 14.84 12.02
N MET A 132 -2.33 13.69 12.39
CA MET A 132 -2.02 12.96 13.64
C MET A 132 -2.26 13.79 14.90
N GLY A 133 -3.21 14.72 14.86
CA GLY A 133 -3.61 15.55 15.99
C GLY A 133 -3.48 17.05 15.74
N MET A 134 -4.28 17.83 16.48
CA MET A 134 -4.40 19.28 16.32
C MET A 134 -3.10 20.05 16.61
N GLN A 135 -2.17 19.47 17.35
CA GLN A 135 -0.87 20.08 17.64
C GLN A 135 -0.01 20.32 16.39
N HIS A 136 -0.28 19.61 15.29
CA HIS A 136 0.41 19.76 14.01
C HIS A 136 -0.29 20.74 13.06
N TRP A 137 -1.42 21.33 13.49
CA TRP A 137 -2.13 22.32 12.71
C TRP A 137 -1.39 23.67 12.73
N GLN A 138 -1.02 24.16 11.56
CA GLN A 138 -0.35 25.44 11.37
C GLN A 138 -1.24 26.51 10.76
N GLY A 139 -2.48 26.17 10.41
CA GLY A 139 -3.45 27.08 9.84
C GLY A 139 -4.17 27.90 10.91
N ALA A 140 -4.70 29.03 10.52
CA ALA A 140 -5.63 29.82 11.32
C ALA A 140 -7.01 29.79 10.68
N TRP A 141 -8.05 29.83 11.51
CA TRP A 141 -9.41 30.03 11.05
C TRP A 141 -9.54 31.43 10.47
N ILE A 142 -10.17 31.53 9.31
CA ILE A 142 -10.48 32.81 8.67
C ILE A 142 -11.99 32.99 8.62
N GLY A 143 -12.43 34.20 8.87
CA GLY A 143 -13.83 34.58 8.79
C GLY A 143 -13.97 35.98 8.17
N ASP A 144 -15.09 36.34 7.69
CA ASP A 144 -15.41 37.65 7.15
C ASP A 144 -15.94 38.65 8.24
N GLY A 145 -15.95 38.22 9.49
CA GLY A 145 -16.43 39.01 10.62
C GLY A 145 -17.94 39.21 10.69
N LYS A 146 -18.68 38.53 9.83
CA LYS A 146 -20.15 38.62 9.83
C LYS A 146 -20.77 37.56 10.74
N ASP A 147 -22.07 37.74 11.02
CA ASP A 147 -22.83 36.74 11.74
C ASP A 147 -22.82 35.37 11.04
N ILE A 148 -22.76 34.29 11.81
CA ILE A 148 -22.75 32.92 11.29
C ILE A 148 -23.98 32.59 10.43
N HIS A 149 -25.09 33.28 10.64
CA HIS A 149 -26.32 33.13 9.87
C HIS A 149 -26.38 34.03 8.64
N HIS A 150 -25.31 34.81 8.36
CA HIS A 150 -25.27 35.69 7.19
C HIS A 150 -25.15 34.85 5.90
N GLU A 151 -26.08 35.01 5.00
CA GLU A 151 -26.10 34.41 3.67
C GLU A 151 -25.90 35.50 2.59
N PRO A 152 -25.20 35.18 1.48
CA PRO A 152 -24.58 33.92 1.10
C PRO A 152 -23.26 33.65 1.81
N ALA A 153 -22.82 32.35 1.80
CA ALA A 153 -21.57 31.97 2.39
C ALA A 153 -20.36 32.71 1.77
N PRO A 154 -19.40 33.17 2.58
CA PRO A 154 -18.26 33.95 2.10
C PRO A 154 -17.33 33.13 1.23
N TYR A 155 -16.78 33.75 0.17
CA TYR A 155 -15.76 33.19 -0.67
C TYR A 155 -14.38 33.71 -0.28
N PHE A 156 -13.47 32.79 0.07
CA PHE A 156 -12.08 33.14 0.34
C PHE A 156 -11.20 32.69 -0.82
N ARG A 157 -10.28 33.54 -1.26
CA ARG A 157 -9.35 33.26 -2.34
C ARG A 157 -7.95 33.71 -1.96
N LYS A 158 -6.99 32.81 -2.05
CA LYS A 158 -5.56 33.12 -1.94
C LYS A 158 -4.83 32.71 -3.23
N LYS A 159 -4.07 33.63 -3.81
CA LYS A 159 -3.12 33.32 -4.87
C LYS A 159 -1.76 33.03 -4.27
N PHE A 160 -1.05 32.09 -4.81
CA PHE A 160 0.35 31.81 -4.47
C PHE A 160 1.11 31.50 -5.76
N GLU A 161 2.41 31.76 -5.73
CA GLU A 161 3.32 31.43 -6.82
C GLU A 161 4.25 30.32 -6.38
N ALA A 162 4.37 29.28 -7.21
CA ALA A 162 5.32 28.20 -6.98
C ALA A 162 6.60 28.51 -7.76
N GLY A 163 7.70 28.79 -7.06
CA GLY A 163 8.99 29.08 -7.69
C GLY A 163 9.72 27.87 -8.26
N LYS A 164 9.14 26.68 -8.15
CA LYS A 164 9.69 25.41 -8.67
C LYS A 164 8.59 24.57 -9.28
N GLU A 165 8.97 23.60 -10.13
CA GLU A 165 8.04 22.61 -10.67
C GLU A 165 7.35 21.83 -9.54
N ILE A 166 6.03 21.77 -9.61
CA ILE A 166 5.20 21.09 -8.62
C ILE A 166 5.08 19.62 -9.01
N LYS A 167 5.71 18.72 -8.28
CA LYS A 167 5.55 17.27 -8.45
C LYS A 167 4.28 16.72 -7.80
N SER A 168 3.88 17.29 -6.67
CA SER A 168 2.64 16.96 -5.98
C SER A 168 2.21 18.11 -5.07
N ALA A 169 0.93 18.25 -4.86
CA ALA A 169 0.35 19.21 -3.92
C ALA A 169 -0.69 18.52 -3.05
N ARG A 170 -0.78 18.92 -1.79
CA ARG A 170 -1.81 18.48 -0.83
C ARG A 170 -2.44 19.70 -0.19
N ALA A 171 -3.76 19.70 -0.14
CA ALA A 171 -4.51 20.66 0.66
C ALA A 171 -5.07 19.91 1.89
N THR A 172 -4.71 20.37 3.08
CA THR A 172 -5.26 19.86 4.32
C THR A 172 -6.28 20.87 4.82
N LEU A 173 -7.52 20.42 4.89
CA LEU A 173 -8.65 21.23 5.34
C LEU A 173 -9.23 20.53 6.57
N PRO A 174 -9.44 21.23 7.69
CA PRO A 174 -10.23 20.68 8.78
C PRO A 174 -11.65 20.45 8.27
N PRO A 175 -12.35 19.39 8.67
CA PRO A 175 -13.74 19.23 8.32
C PRO A 175 -14.55 20.28 9.07
N PRO A 176 -15.12 21.26 8.40
CA PRO A 176 -16.21 22.03 8.97
C PRO A 176 -17.50 21.30 8.59
N ASP A 177 -18.47 21.35 9.44
CA ASP A 177 -19.79 20.77 9.21
C ASP A 177 -20.50 21.28 7.93
N CYS A 178 -19.89 22.21 7.20
CA CYS A 178 -20.46 22.87 6.01
C CYS A 178 -19.41 23.36 4.99
N MET A 179 -18.42 22.57 4.55
CA MET A 179 -17.56 23.02 3.44
C MET A 179 -17.74 22.17 2.17
N ASN A 180 -18.25 22.78 1.11
CA ASN A 180 -18.09 22.32 -0.25
C ASN A 180 -16.71 22.77 -0.77
N SER A 181 -15.70 21.91 -0.74
CA SER A 181 -14.42 22.19 -1.39
C SER A 181 -14.50 21.79 -2.86
N THR A 182 -14.55 22.77 -3.75
CA THR A 182 -14.31 22.58 -5.18
C THR A 182 -12.86 22.87 -5.48
N SER A 183 -12.05 21.85 -5.79
CA SER A 183 -10.74 22.06 -6.36
C SER A 183 -10.88 22.15 -7.89
N THR A 184 -10.52 23.29 -8.46
CA THR A 184 -10.47 23.49 -9.91
C THR A 184 -9.03 23.28 -10.34
N GLU A 185 -8.76 22.17 -10.97
CA GLU A 185 -7.51 21.94 -11.71
C GLU A 185 -7.57 22.76 -13.00
N ARG A 186 -6.71 23.78 -13.15
CA ARG A 186 -6.43 24.40 -14.44
C ARG A 186 -5.13 23.80 -14.97
N ARG A 187 -5.24 23.14 -16.11
CA ARG A 187 -4.11 22.77 -16.96
C ARG A 187 -3.48 24.00 -17.59
#